data_f73253d775fa4a3cb5263b4f3dc997ae
#
_entry.id   f73253d775fa4a3cb5263b4f3dc997ae
#
_cell.length_a   1.000
_cell.length_b   1.000
_cell.length_c   1.000
_cell.angle_alpha   90.00
_cell.angle_beta   90.00
_cell.angle_gamma   90.00
#
_symmetry.space_group_name_H-M   'P 1'
#
loop_
_entity.id
_entity.type
_entity.pdbx_description
1 polymer ?
#
loop_
_entity_poly.entity_id
_entity_poly.type
_entity_poly.pdbx_seq_one_letter_code
_entity_poly.pdbx_strand_id
1 'polypeptide(L)'
;MRRTMISFVFLLIGIVGHVFADDLPTDTELQELVQKLDDSSRSTRQNAELRLFKIGPPAIEQLEKLKTPQSEMGQREFKRILSQLRYRQAVLRQTMPELEFPETLLTLNESVHLFEEQTGYKLKISPDLKINSNSIRFSARKLSYWSAMTELLNHFQLDLTVDESGRVYVLSEQTQPRFYFASLESRSTDTAYRINRITRKEIAGRDDFDLFRITLQSLFVPTRHPLYLQVSGDQVLELTHSKDQRVTKSRLTPFSPDALIELPCHLQLISPEFRVDWLIPKDKHPDSLDLYLRIRTLEALDHQDFVFDDWSAPRVSQRQGLAVVTREKISLDKDNVSVLMVVLHSERGAPFESHREWMSKTKIRLSDGTQEISPSGPAEKVLEADGTTALRFTFPRPDSPIKDWKLIYQLPTHFKEFQKSVVSQIDLKIWLDQESDN
;
A
#
# COMPACT_ATOMS: atom_id res chain seq x y z
N MET A 1 -19.48 28.41 28.67
CA MET A 1 -18.96 27.07 29.07
C MET A 1 -18.63 26.29 27.84
N ARG A 2 -17.38 26.35 27.38
CA ARG A 2 -16.84 25.59 26.24
C ARG A 2 -16.23 24.31 26.80
N ARG A 3 -16.77 23.16 26.41
CA ARG A 3 -16.18 21.85 26.72
C ARG A 3 -15.03 21.59 25.73
N THR A 4 -13.82 21.67 26.25
CA THR A 4 -12.60 21.18 25.61
C THR A 4 -12.63 19.66 25.64
N MET A 5 -12.88 19.05 24.49
CA MET A 5 -12.73 17.61 24.30
C MET A 5 -11.26 17.36 23.90
N ILE A 6 -10.48 16.89 24.85
CA ILE A 6 -9.07 16.55 24.68
C ILE A 6 -9.02 15.24 23.89
N SER A 7 -8.52 15.33 22.66
CA SER A 7 -8.14 14.19 21.83
C SER A 7 -6.91 13.49 22.43
N PHE A 8 -7.13 12.39 23.14
CA PHE A 8 -6.08 11.46 23.55
C PHE A 8 -5.98 10.32 22.53
N VAL A 9 -5.38 10.59 21.39
CA VAL A 9 -5.20 9.57 20.33
C VAL A 9 -3.83 9.69 19.67
N PHE A 10 -2.75 10.01 20.27
CA PHE A 10 -1.45 9.85 19.61
C PHE A 10 -0.31 9.85 20.63
N LEU A 11 -0.13 8.74 21.32
CA LEU A 11 1.17 8.44 21.94
C LEU A 11 1.33 6.93 22.23
N LEU A 12 1.31 6.10 21.18
CA LEU A 12 1.63 4.66 21.30
C LEU A 12 2.31 4.12 20.02
N ILE A 13 3.14 4.96 19.39
CA ILE A 13 4.04 4.50 18.33
C ILE A 13 5.47 4.74 18.85
N GLY A 14 5.98 3.80 19.58
CA GLY A 14 7.35 3.96 20.04
C GLY A 14 7.80 2.93 21.06
N ILE A 15 7.47 1.67 20.91
CA ILE A 15 8.30 0.57 21.43
C ILE A 15 7.90 -0.66 20.60
N VAL A 16 8.49 -0.84 19.44
CA VAL A 16 8.57 -2.16 18.82
C VAL A 16 9.78 -2.84 19.46
N GLY A 17 9.58 -3.30 20.70
CA GLY A 17 10.48 -4.27 21.29
C GLY A 17 10.29 -5.57 20.52
N HIS A 18 11.36 -6.14 20.00
CA HIS A 18 11.38 -7.53 19.57
C HIS A 18 10.98 -8.39 20.78
N VAL A 19 9.73 -8.80 20.80
CA VAL A 19 9.30 -9.88 21.69
C VAL A 19 9.87 -11.14 21.06
N PHE A 20 10.92 -11.69 21.68
CA PHE A 20 11.47 -12.98 21.32
C PHE A 20 10.36 -14.04 21.48
N ALA A 21 10.37 -15.04 20.61
CA ALA A 21 9.37 -16.13 20.59
C ALA A 21 9.24 -16.91 21.91
N ASP A 22 10.20 -16.73 22.83
CA ASP A 22 10.24 -17.41 24.13
C ASP A 22 9.33 -16.76 25.20
N ASP A 23 8.72 -15.61 24.95
CA ASP A 23 7.90 -14.85 25.92
C ASP A 23 6.41 -14.84 25.62
N LEU A 24 5.92 -15.66 24.69
CA LEU A 24 4.49 -15.77 24.45
C LEU A 24 3.79 -16.43 25.64
N PRO A 25 2.68 -15.84 26.14
CA PRO A 25 1.89 -16.45 27.20
C PRO A 25 1.40 -17.84 26.80
N THR A 26 1.23 -18.70 27.78
CA THR A 26 0.65 -20.03 27.59
C THR A 26 -0.81 -19.91 27.14
N ASP A 27 -1.34 -20.97 26.50
CA ASP A 27 -2.76 -21.01 26.09
C ASP A 27 -3.68 -20.85 27.32
N THR A 28 -3.27 -21.27 28.50
CA THR A 28 -4.03 -21.10 29.75
C THR A 28 -4.10 -19.64 30.15
N GLU A 29 -3.00 -18.89 30.11
CA GLU A 29 -2.96 -17.48 30.44
C GLU A 29 -3.76 -16.65 29.42
N LEU A 30 -3.67 -16.99 28.15
CA LEU A 30 -4.47 -16.36 27.11
C LEU A 30 -5.96 -16.65 27.31
N GLN A 31 -6.33 -17.89 27.64
CA GLN A 31 -7.73 -18.26 27.92
C GLN A 31 -8.29 -17.50 29.12
N GLU A 32 -7.50 -17.31 30.19
CA GLU A 32 -7.91 -16.50 31.33
C GLU A 32 -8.15 -15.03 30.93
N LEU A 33 -7.29 -14.45 30.11
CA LEU A 33 -7.48 -13.08 29.62
C LEU A 33 -8.76 -12.96 28.76
N VAL A 34 -9.02 -13.94 27.89
CA VAL A 34 -10.22 -14.00 27.07
C VAL A 34 -11.47 -14.12 27.95
N GLN A 35 -11.46 -14.95 28.99
CA GLN A 35 -12.59 -15.07 29.95
C GLN A 35 -12.82 -13.79 30.74
N LYS A 36 -11.76 -13.02 31.08
CA LYS A 36 -11.89 -11.74 31.77
C LYS A 36 -12.59 -10.66 30.91
N LEU A 37 -12.78 -10.87 29.62
CA LEU A 37 -13.62 -10.00 28.80
C LEU A 37 -15.11 -10.13 29.11
N ASP A 38 -15.53 -11.21 29.80
CA ASP A 38 -16.89 -11.42 30.31
C ASP A 38 -17.10 -10.88 31.74
N ASP A 39 -16.05 -10.36 32.38
CA ASP A 39 -16.15 -9.88 33.76
C ASP A 39 -17.14 -8.70 33.88
N SER A 40 -17.87 -8.67 34.97
CA SER A 40 -18.82 -7.59 35.28
C SER A 40 -18.11 -6.24 35.47
N SER A 41 -16.89 -6.27 36.03
CA SER A 41 -16.05 -5.08 36.24
C SER A 41 -15.46 -4.54 34.94
N ARG A 42 -15.78 -3.30 34.63
CA ARG A 42 -15.21 -2.59 33.47
C ARG A 42 -13.67 -2.51 33.53
N SER A 43 -13.10 -2.31 34.71
CA SER A 43 -11.65 -2.23 34.90
C SER A 43 -10.96 -3.57 34.60
N THR A 44 -11.56 -4.69 35.01
CA THR A 44 -11.04 -6.03 34.69
C THR A 44 -11.03 -6.27 33.18
N ARG A 45 -12.12 -5.95 32.48
CA ARG A 45 -12.21 -6.08 31.02
C ARG A 45 -11.17 -5.22 30.30
N GLN A 46 -11.03 -3.95 30.72
CA GLN A 46 -10.03 -3.03 30.09
C GLN A 46 -8.59 -3.50 30.33
N ASN A 47 -8.28 -4.04 31.53
CA ASN A 47 -6.97 -4.59 31.82
C ASN A 47 -6.67 -5.84 30.97
N ALA A 48 -7.65 -6.72 30.79
CA ALA A 48 -7.52 -7.88 29.91
C ALA A 48 -7.27 -7.47 28.46
N GLU A 49 -8.05 -6.52 27.95
CA GLU A 49 -7.87 -5.93 26.63
C GLU A 49 -6.46 -5.36 26.43
N LEU A 50 -6.00 -4.49 27.36
CA LEU A 50 -4.67 -3.89 27.29
C LEU A 50 -3.56 -4.95 27.30
N ARG A 51 -3.72 -6.01 28.08
CA ARG A 51 -2.75 -7.12 28.09
C ARG A 51 -2.72 -7.86 26.76
N LEU A 52 -3.90 -8.20 26.18
CA LEU A 52 -3.99 -8.82 24.86
C LEU A 52 -3.34 -7.96 23.77
N PHE A 53 -3.56 -6.63 23.80
CA PHE A 53 -2.89 -5.72 22.88
C PHE A 53 -1.37 -5.61 23.10
N LYS A 54 -0.91 -5.75 24.34
CA LYS A 54 0.52 -5.73 24.65
C LYS A 54 1.23 -6.99 24.15
N ILE A 55 0.60 -8.16 24.26
CA ILE A 55 1.10 -9.41 23.71
C ILE A 55 1.22 -9.27 22.18
N GLY A 56 0.20 -8.72 21.53
CA GLY A 56 0.28 -8.31 20.14
C GLY A 56 -0.03 -9.42 19.12
N PRO A 57 0.33 -9.19 17.83
CA PRO A 57 0.02 -10.07 16.72
C PRO A 57 0.50 -11.53 16.82
N PRO A 58 1.64 -11.85 17.46
CA PRO A 58 2.09 -13.24 17.57
C PRO A 58 1.08 -14.20 18.26
N ALA A 59 0.19 -13.65 19.11
CA ALA A 59 -0.82 -14.46 19.80
C ALA A 59 -2.07 -14.79 18.94
N ILE A 60 -2.21 -14.26 17.74
CA ILE A 60 -3.45 -14.40 16.93
C ILE A 60 -3.82 -15.87 16.72
N GLU A 61 -2.88 -16.71 16.28
CA GLU A 61 -3.14 -18.12 15.98
C GLU A 61 -3.56 -18.92 17.22
N GLN A 62 -3.01 -18.56 18.39
CA GLN A 62 -3.41 -19.17 19.65
C GLN A 62 -4.81 -18.68 20.06
N LEU A 63 -5.05 -17.35 20.00
CA LEU A 63 -6.34 -16.75 20.36
C LEU A 63 -7.50 -17.31 19.53
N GLU A 64 -7.28 -17.57 18.24
CA GLU A 64 -8.30 -18.13 17.33
C GLU A 64 -8.72 -19.57 17.70
N LYS A 65 -7.86 -20.31 18.38
CA LYS A 65 -8.12 -21.68 18.83
C LYS A 65 -8.79 -21.75 20.21
N LEU A 66 -8.80 -20.63 20.96
CA LEU A 66 -9.34 -20.58 22.30
C LEU A 66 -10.88 -20.56 22.30
N LYS A 67 -11.45 -20.93 23.45
CA LYS A 67 -12.89 -20.78 23.67
C LYS A 67 -13.26 -19.29 23.75
N THR A 68 -14.24 -18.90 22.95
CA THR A 68 -14.75 -17.52 22.94
C THR A 68 -15.44 -17.18 24.26
N PRO A 69 -15.52 -15.89 24.65
CA PRO A 69 -16.32 -15.43 25.76
C PRO A 69 -17.77 -15.89 25.66
N GLN A 70 -18.46 -16.05 26.82
CA GLN A 70 -19.82 -16.53 26.83
C GLN A 70 -20.86 -15.42 26.60
N SER A 71 -20.60 -14.22 27.13
CA SER A 71 -21.50 -13.08 26.94
C SER A 71 -21.40 -12.48 25.54
N GLU A 72 -22.50 -11.96 25.05
CA GLU A 72 -22.55 -11.26 23.75
C GLU A 72 -21.59 -10.07 23.75
N MET A 73 -21.48 -9.35 24.87
CA MET A 73 -20.55 -8.24 25.02
C MET A 73 -19.09 -8.70 24.94
N GLY A 74 -18.72 -9.74 25.68
CA GLY A 74 -17.36 -10.32 25.65
C GLY A 74 -17.00 -10.82 24.27
N GLN A 75 -17.92 -11.47 23.56
CA GLN A 75 -17.71 -11.92 22.17
C GLN A 75 -17.47 -10.75 21.21
N ARG A 76 -18.23 -9.64 21.35
CA ARG A 76 -18.01 -8.44 20.54
C ARG A 76 -16.62 -7.83 20.78
N GLU A 77 -16.23 -7.72 22.07
CA GLU A 77 -14.91 -7.20 22.43
C GLU A 77 -13.79 -8.11 21.93
N PHE A 78 -13.93 -9.41 22.08
CA PHE A 78 -12.95 -10.36 21.59
C PHE A 78 -12.76 -10.29 20.07
N LYS A 79 -13.86 -10.25 19.31
CA LYS A 79 -13.81 -10.04 17.84
C LYS A 79 -13.14 -8.72 17.48
N ARG A 80 -13.42 -7.65 18.23
CA ARG A 80 -12.79 -6.33 18.02
C ARG A 80 -11.28 -6.40 18.26
N ILE A 81 -10.85 -7.07 19.33
CA ILE A 81 -9.43 -7.23 19.66
C ILE A 81 -8.71 -8.04 18.56
N LEU A 82 -9.26 -9.17 18.14
CA LEU A 82 -8.70 -9.97 17.05
C LEU A 82 -8.58 -9.17 15.76
N SER A 83 -9.63 -8.42 15.40
CA SER A 83 -9.59 -7.55 14.21
C SER A 83 -8.47 -6.51 14.28
N GLN A 84 -8.26 -5.88 15.44
CA GLN A 84 -7.18 -4.91 15.61
C GLN A 84 -5.79 -5.55 15.62
N LEU A 85 -5.64 -6.75 16.19
CA LEU A 85 -4.37 -7.48 16.15
C LEU A 85 -4.02 -7.91 14.73
N ARG A 86 -4.99 -8.41 13.97
CA ARG A 86 -4.82 -8.73 12.54
C ARG A 86 -4.44 -7.50 11.71
N TYR A 87 -5.09 -6.37 11.96
CA TYR A 87 -4.70 -5.11 11.33
C TYR A 87 -3.25 -4.75 11.62
N ARG A 88 -2.82 -4.83 12.91
CA ARG A 88 -1.41 -4.60 13.28
C ARG A 88 -0.46 -5.58 12.59
N GLN A 89 -0.81 -6.86 12.52
CA GLN A 89 -0.02 -7.88 11.83
C GLN A 89 0.12 -7.55 10.33
N ALA A 90 -1.00 -7.17 9.69
CA ALA A 90 -0.98 -6.79 8.28
C ALA A 90 -0.10 -5.55 8.03
N VAL A 91 -0.16 -4.54 8.92
CA VAL A 91 0.72 -3.36 8.85
C VAL A 91 2.18 -3.76 9.02
N LEU A 92 2.51 -4.64 9.99
CA LEU A 92 3.88 -5.11 10.21
C LEU A 92 4.42 -5.90 9.03
N ARG A 93 3.59 -6.75 8.41
CA ARG A 93 3.97 -7.51 7.20
C ARG A 93 4.27 -6.61 5.99
N GLN A 94 3.72 -5.41 5.95
CA GLN A 94 3.98 -4.42 4.89
C GLN A 94 5.20 -3.53 5.18
N THR A 95 5.64 -3.48 6.44
CA THR A 95 6.82 -2.71 6.80
C THR A 95 8.06 -3.49 6.41
N MET A 96 8.85 -2.94 5.49
CA MET A 96 10.11 -3.54 5.10
C MET A 96 11.11 -3.40 6.28
N PRO A 97 11.81 -4.47 6.67
CA PRO A 97 12.84 -4.37 7.69
C PRO A 97 13.99 -3.48 7.21
N GLU A 98 14.74 -2.90 8.13
CA GLU A 98 16.03 -2.32 7.81
C GLU A 98 16.98 -3.43 7.37
N LEU A 99 17.74 -3.17 6.32
CA LEU A 99 18.74 -4.09 5.80
C LEU A 99 20.05 -3.95 6.57
N GLU A 100 20.65 -5.05 6.95
CA GLU A 100 21.94 -5.07 7.63
C GLU A 100 23.08 -5.39 6.65
N PHE A 101 24.08 -4.53 6.61
CA PHE A 101 25.23 -4.66 5.72
C PHE A 101 26.51 -4.93 6.50
N PRO A 102 27.38 -5.85 6.00
CA PRO A 102 28.70 -6.05 6.57
C PRO A 102 29.59 -4.82 6.32
N GLU A 103 30.62 -4.65 7.12
CA GLU A 103 31.62 -3.60 6.92
C GLU A 103 32.58 -3.86 5.75
N THR A 104 32.46 -5.02 5.10
CA THR A 104 33.27 -5.42 3.96
C THR A 104 32.75 -4.85 2.65
N LEU A 105 33.61 -4.84 1.63
CA LEU A 105 33.23 -4.52 0.27
C LEU A 105 32.38 -5.67 -0.32
N LEU A 106 31.29 -5.34 -1.00
CA LEU A 106 30.41 -6.27 -1.67
C LEU A 106 30.38 -6.01 -3.17
N THR A 107 30.44 -7.05 -3.97
CA THR A 107 30.15 -6.97 -5.40
C THR A 107 28.67 -6.73 -5.64
N LEU A 108 28.27 -6.40 -6.89
CA LEU A 108 26.87 -6.25 -7.25
C LEU A 108 26.06 -7.53 -6.95
N ASN A 109 26.56 -8.69 -7.32
CA ASN A 109 25.88 -9.97 -7.10
C ASN A 109 25.71 -10.28 -5.61
N GLU A 110 26.73 -10.05 -4.78
CA GLU A 110 26.65 -10.23 -3.34
C GLU A 110 25.65 -9.26 -2.70
N SER A 111 25.62 -8.02 -3.17
CA SER A 111 24.65 -7.01 -2.72
C SER A 111 23.23 -7.44 -3.06
N VAL A 112 22.96 -7.86 -4.30
CA VAL A 112 21.65 -8.35 -4.74
C VAL A 112 21.23 -9.58 -3.91
N HIS A 113 22.12 -10.53 -3.72
CA HIS A 113 21.84 -11.72 -2.89
C HIS A 113 21.47 -11.33 -1.44
N LEU A 114 22.18 -10.37 -0.87
CA LEU A 114 21.91 -9.88 0.49
C LEU A 114 20.52 -9.20 0.57
N PHE A 115 20.13 -8.41 -0.45
CA PHE A 115 18.78 -7.85 -0.53
C PHE A 115 17.72 -8.95 -0.59
N GLU A 116 17.91 -9.97 -1.42
CA GLU A 116 16.97 -11.09 -1.55
C GLU A 116 16.86 -11.91 -0.26
N GLU A 117 17.98 -12.22 0.39
CA GLU A 117 18.02 -12.98 1.63
C GLU A 117 17.27 -12.29 2.77
N GLN A 118 17.50 -10.98 2.94
CA GLN A 118 16.89 -10.24 4.05
C GLN A 118 15.43 -9.84 3.79
N THR A 119 15.04 -9.66 2.54
CA THR A 119 13.68 -9.21 2.20
C THR A 119 12.76 -10.34 1.75
N GLY A 120 13.30 -11.45 1.27
CA GLY A 120 12.55 -12.52 0.60
C GLY A 120 12.06 -12.15 -0.80
N TYR A 121 12.43 -10.96 -1.34
CA TYR A 121 11.98 -10.48 -2.66
C TYR A 121 13.10 -10.52 -3.67
N LYS A 122 12.79 -11.06 -4.85
CA LYS A 122 13.76 -11.14 -5.96
C LYS A 122 14.05 -9.76 -6.54
N LEU A 123 15.34 -9.52 -6.75
CA LEU A 123 15.87 -8.37 -7.48
C LEU A 123 16.64 -8.92 -8.68
N LYS A 124 16.13 -8.70 -9.89
CA LYS A 124 16.76 -9.24 -11.10
C LYS A 124 17.86 -8.32 -11.61
N ILE A 125 18.89 -8.90 -12.19
CA ILE A 125 19.90 -8.18 -12.97
C ILE A 125 19.59 -8.41 -14.44
N SER A 126 19.55 -7.33 -15.24
CA SER A 126 19.35 -7.44 -16.68
C SER A 126 20.45 -8.32 -17.30
N PRO A 127 20.09 -9.25 -18.20
CA PRO A 127 21.09 -10.09 -18.91
C PRO A 127 22.10 -9.26 -19.71
N ASP A 128 21.70 -8.07 -20.15
CA ASP A 128 22.54 -7.18 -20.97
C ASP A 128 23.50 -6.34 -20.12
N LEU A 129 23.35 -6.36 -18.79
CA LEU A 129 24.20 -5.58 -17.89
C LEU A 129 25.61 -6.16 -17.84
N LYS A 130 26.58 -5.37 -18.24
CA LYS A 130 28.01 -5.71 -18.08
C LYS A 130 28.42 -5.47 -16.63
N ILE A 131 28.47 -6.54 -15.84
CA ILE A 131 28.87 -6.47 -14.45
C ILE A 131 30.34 -6.13 -14.35
N ASN A 132 30.68 -4.95 -13.88
CA ASN A 132 32.04 -4.56 -13.56
C ASN A 132 32.49 -5.23 -12.25
N SER A 133 33.79 -5.44 -12.09
CA SER A 133 34.40 -5.98 -10.87
C SER A 133 34.43 -5.01 -9.71
N ASN A 134 33.70 -3.89 -9.79
CA ASN A 134 33.58 -2.89 -8.73
C ASN A 134 32.87 -3.47 -7.52
N SER A 135 33.19 -2.93 -6.36
CA SER A 135 32.59 -3.33 -5.09
C SER A 135 32.14 -2.11 -4.32
N ILE A 136 31.04 -2.22 -3.62
CA ILE A 136 30.45 -1.16 -2.77
C ILE A 136 30.71 -1.45 -1.28
N ARG A 137 30.94 -0.39 -0.51
CA ARG A 137 30.77 -0.38 0.95
C ARG A 137 29.59 0.52 1.26
N PHE A 138 28.57 -0.02 1.87
CA PHE A 138 27.41 0.77 2.28
C PHE A 138 27.78 1.77 3.38
N SER A 139 27.14 2.94 3.36
CA SER A 139 27.46 4.07 4.23
C SER A 139 27.16 3.81 5.71
N ALA A 140 26.23 2.89 5.99
CA ALA A 140 25.85 2.51 7.35
C ALA A 140 25.58 0.99 7.42
N ARG A 141 25.76 0.43 8.62
CA ARG A 141 25.49 -0.99 8.88
C ARG A 141 24.01 -1.33 8.75
N LYS A 142 23.12 -0.39 9.05
CA LYS A 142 21.67 -0.55 8.91
C LYS A 142 21.11 0.54 8.03
N LEU A 143 20.44 0.17 6.98
CA LEU A 143 19.82 1.08 6.02
C LEU A 143 18.40 0.64 5.71
N SER A 144 17.53 1.61 5.44
CA SER A 144 16.25 1.29 4.86
C SER A 144 16.42 0.73 3.44
N TYR A 145 15.43 -0.02 2.97
CA TYR A 145 15.44 -0.59 1.63
C TYR A 145 15.80 0.44 0.56
N TRP A 146 15.11 1.59 0.54
CA TRP A 146 15.37 2.61 -0.48
C TRP A 146 16.68 3.36 -0.30
N SER A 147 17.15 3.55 0.94
CA SER A 147 18.47 4.13 1.15
C SER A 147 19.57 3.23 0.61
N ALA A 148 19.51 1.94 0.94
CA ALA A 148 20.46 0.96 0.44
C ALA A 148 20.38 0.80 -1.08
N MET A 149 19.15 0.75 -1.64
CA MET A 149 18.94 0.69 -3.09
C MET A 149 19.51 1.91 -3.80
N THR A 150 19.34 3.11 -3.26
CA THR A 150 19.86 4.34 -3.83
C THR A 150 21.40 4.33 -3.84
N GLU A 151 22.03 3.87 -2.75
CA GLU A 151 23.50 3.73 -2.71
C GLU A 151 23.99 2.71 -3.75
N LEU A 152 23.30 1.57 -3.89
CA LEU A 152 23.61 0.55 -4.87
C LEU A 152 23.54 1.11 -6.30
N LEU A 153 22.42 1.75 -6.64
CA LEU A 153 22.19 2.30 -7.98
C LEU A 153 23.22 3.37 -8.35
N ASN A 154 23.50 4.29 -7.42
CA ASN A 154 24.46 5.36 -7.65
C ASN A 154 25.90 4.84 -7.79
N HIS A 155 26.31 3.87 -6.94
CA HIS A 155 27.66 3.35 -6.97
C HIS A 155 27.97 2.59 -8.26
N PHE A 156 27.05 1.73 -8.70
CA PHE A 156 27.22 0.92 -9.90
C PHE A 156 26.73 1.60 -11.18
N GLN A 157 26.22 2.82 -11.09
CA GLN A 157 25.60 3.57 -12.20
C GLN A 157 24.49 2.76 -12.88
N LEU A 158 23.57 2.27 -12.06
CA LEU A 158 22.45 1.44 -12.50
C LEU A 158 21.14 2.22 -12.51
N ASP A 159 20.24 1.74 -13.33
CA ASP A 159 18.85 2.11 -13.34
C ASP A 159 17.98 0.99 -12.77
N LEU A 160 16.82 1.35 -12.24
CA LEU A 160 15.84 0.43 -11.70
C LEU A 160 14.58 0.45 -12.58
N THR A 161 14.32 -0.65 -13.23
CA THR A 161 13.13 -0.87 -14.05
C THR A 161 12.22 -1.93 -13.41
N VAL A 162 11.11 -2.23 -14.03
CA VAL A 162 10.20 -3.28 -13.60
C VAL A 162 10.08 -4.29 -14.72
N ASP A 163 10.03 -5.56 -14.41
CA ASP A 163 9.87 -6.62 -15.39
C ASP A 163 8.48 -6.58 -16.08
N GLU A 164 8.29 -7.37 -17.12
CA GLU A 164 7.03 -7.43 -17.88
C GLU A 164 5.80 -7.74 -17.01
N SER A 165 6.00 -8.42 -15.89
CA SER A 165 4.92 -8.68 -14.93
C SER A 165 4.54 -7.46 -14.08
N GLY A 166 5.38 -6.42 -14.06
CA GLY A 166 5.23 -5.25 -13.20
C GLY A 166 5.48 -5.50 -11.71
N ARG A 167 6.03 -6.67 -11.35
CA ARG A 167 6.14 -7.12 -9.94
C ARG A 167 7.56 -7.24 -9.41
N VAL A 168 8.55 -7.29 -10.28
CA VAL A 168 9.93 -7.52 -9.90
C VAL A 168 10.79 -6.38 -10.41
N TYR A 169 11.60 -5.82 -9.52
CA TYR A 169 12.57 -4.82 -9.93
C TYR A 169 13.74 -5.46 -10.70
N VAL A 170 14.19 -4.76 -11.73
CA VAL A 170 15.30 -5.17 -12.62
C VAL A 170 16.35 -4.07 -12.62
N LEU A 171 17.57 -4.43 -12.27
CA LEU A 171 18.76 -3.58 -12.39
C LEU A 171 19.26 -3.61 -13.84
N SER A 172 19.41 -2.45 -14.45
CA SER A 172 19.89 -2.28 -15.81
C SER A 172 20.95 -1.19 -15.87
N GLU A 173 21.65 -1.08 -16.99
CA GLU A 173 22.61 0.00 -17.22
C GLU A 173 21.87 1.35 -17.23
N GLN A 174 22.45 2.33 -16.57
CA GLN A 174 21.91 3.68 -16.56
C GLN A 174 22.19 4.35 -17.91
N THR A 175 21.13 4.59 -18.68
CA THR A 175 21.23 5.25 -19.99
C THR A 175 21.05 6.76 -19.91
N GLN A 176 20.45 7.27 -18.82
CA GLN A 176 20.23 8.70 -18.58
C GLN A 176 20.39 9.01 -17.09
N PRO A 177 20.89 10.21 -16.74
CA PRO A 177 20.91 10.64 -15.34
C PRO A 177 19.50 10.59 -14.75
N ARG A 178 19.35 9.96 -13.60
CA ARG A 178 18.08 9.85 -12.91
C ARG A 178 18.27 10.17 -11.43
N PHE A 179 17.32 10.91 -10.88
CA PHE A 179 17.33 11.24 -9.48
C PHE A 179 16.31 10.39 -8.74
N TYR A 180 16.82 9.64 -7.78
CA TYR A 180 16.02 8.91 -6.82
C TYR A 180 16.00 9.70 -5.52
N PHE A 181 14.84 9.85 -4.93
CA PHE A 181 14.72 10.46 -3.63
C PHE A 181 13.69 9.71 -2.78
N ALA A 182 14.05 9.48 -1.53
CA ALA A 182 13.14 8.98 -0.52
C ALA A 182 12.39 10.17 0.12
N SER A 183 11.18 9.94 0.61
CA SER A 183 10.45 10.97 1.34
C SER A 183 11.22 11.39 2.59
N LEU A 184 11.57 12.68 2.70
CA LEU A 184 12.36 13.23 3.80
C LEU A 184 11.61 13.29 5.14
N GLU A 185 10.28 13.35 5.13
CA GLU A 185 9.49 13.62 6.34
C GLU A 185 8.99 12.38 7.09
N SER A 186 9.12 11.18 6.54
CA SER A 186 8.66 9.99 7.23
C SER A 186 9.82 9.02 7.51
N ARG A 187 9.92 8.58 8.76
CA ARG A 187 10.77 7.44 9.14
C ARG A 187 10.38 6.13 8.44
N SER A 188 9.27 6.11 7.72
CA SER A 188 8.81 4.98 6.91
C SER A 188 9.33 5.17 5.49
N THR A 189 10.39 4.49 5.20
CA THR A 189 11.13 4.51 3.93
C THR A 189 10.56 3.50 2.92
N ASP A 190 9.24 3.33 2.91
CA ASP A 190 8.58 2.29 2.09
C ASP A 190 8.30 2.71 0.66
N THR A 191 8.56 3.98 0.33
CA THR A 191 8.31 4.53 -1.01
C THR A 191 9.44 5.46 -1.38
N ALA A 192 10.00 5.28 -2.56
CA ALA A 192 10.88 6.24 -3.20
C ALA A 192 10.19 6.83 -4.43
N TYR A 193 10.73 7.91 -4.93
CA TYR A 193 10.26 8.58 -6.12
C TYR A 193 11.42 8.78 -7.08
N ARG A 194 11.15 8.65 -8.36
CA ARG A 194 12.10 8.86 -9.41
C ARG A 194 11.55 9.90 -10.39
N ILE A 195 12.40 10.84 -10.79
CA ILE A 195 12.10 11.73 -11.90
C ILE A 195 12.54 11.03 -13.17
N ASN A 196 11.57 10.76 -14.04
CA ASN A 196 11.83 10.10 -15.32
C ASN A 196 12.15 11.15 -16.40
N ARG A 197 11.47 12.29 -16.36
CA ARG A 197 11.60 13.31 -17.40
C ARG A 197 11.17 14.69 -16.88
N ILE A 198 11.87 15.72 -17.35
CA ILE A 198 11.48 17.12 -17.20
C ILE A 198 11.41 17.69 -18.60
N THR A 199 10.30 18.33 -18.96
CA THR A 199 10.12 18.97 -20.26
C THR A 199 9.58 20.38 -20.11
N ARG A 200 9.99 21.26 -21.01
CA ARG A 200 9.48 22.61 -21.19
C ARG A 200 8.85 22.72 -22.59
N LYS A 201 7.60 23.13 -22.67
CA LYS A 201 6.87 23.22 -23.95
C LYS A 201 6.13 24.51 -24.04
N GLU A 202 6.13 25.09 -25.24
CA GLU A 202 5.28 26.22 -25.54
C GLU A 202 3.80 25.87 -25.48
N ILE A 203 2.99 26.81 -25.02
CA ILE A 203 1.54 26.65 -24.95
C ILE A 203 0.92 27.55 -26.04
N ALA A 204 0.18 26.96 -26.96
CA ALA A 204 -0.54 27.68 -27.97
C ALA A 204 -1.49 28.71 -27.34
N GLY A 205 -1.36 29.97 -27.77
CA GLY A 205 -2.19 31.07 -27.26
C GLY A 205 -1.78 31.62 -25.89
N ARG A 206 -0.59 31.26 -25.36
CA ARG A 206 -0.01 31.86 -24.16
C ARG A 206 1.44 32.23 -24.39
N ASP A 207 1.65 33.43 -24.96
CA ASP A 207 2.99 33.87 -25.36
C ASP A 207 3.94 34.16 -24.18
N ASP A 208 3.39 34.44 -23.01
CA ASP A 208 4.16 34.78 -21.80
C ASP A 208 4.59 33.58 -20.94
N PHE A 209 4.05 32.40 -21.22
CA PHE A 209 4.28 31.20 -20.39
C PHE A 209 4.57 29.97 -21.22
N ASP A 210 5.40 29.09 -20.64
CA ASP A 210 5.61 27.73 -21.09
C ASP A 210 5.00 26.74 -20.10
N LEU A 211 4.67 25.54 -20.57
CA LEU A 211 4.30 24.41 -19.76
C LEU A 211 5.57 23.70 -19.28
N PHE A 212 5.77 23.68 -17.99
CA PHE A 212 6.82 22.92 -17.34
C PHE A 212 6.22 21.63 -16.79
N ARG A 213 6.66 20.51 -17.32
CA ARG A 213 6.15 19.18 -16.96
C ARG A 213 7.23 18.33 -16.32
N ILE A 214 6.93 17.78 -15.15
CA ILE A 214 7.75 16.77 -14.48
C ILE A 214 7.00 15.44 -14.52
N THR A 215 7.64 14.44 -15.08
CA THR A 215 7.15 13.05 -15.05
C THR A 215 7.85 12.33 -13.91
N LEU A 216 7.06 11.86 -12.96
CA LEU A 216 7.50 11.18 -11.75
C LEU A 216 7.01 9.74 -11.74
N GLN A 217 7.81 8.88 -11.15
CA GLN A 217 7.45 7.49 -10.89
C GLN A 217 7.54 7.21 -9.40
N SER A 218 6.47 6.67 -8.83
CA SER A 218 6.49 6.16 -7.45
C SER A 218 7.05 4.74 -7.45
N LEU A 219 7.99 4.47 -6.56
CA LEU A 219 8.61 3.17 -6.39
C LEU A 219 8.24 2.65 -5.01
N PHE A 220 7.43 1.60 -4.94
CA PHE A 220 7.01 0.99 -3.69
C PHE A 220 7.95 -0.16 -3.32
N VAL A 221 8.22 -0.34 -2.02
CA VAL A 221 8.86 -1.58 -1.58
C VAL A 221 8.00 -2.78 -2.00
N PRO A 222 8.60 -3.93 -2.33
CA PRO A 222 7.86 -5.08 -2.87
C PRO A 222 6.73 -5.61 -1.97
N THR A 223 6.79 -5.32 -0.66
CA THR A 223 5.73 -5.68 0.29
C THR A 223 4.46 -4.85 0.15
N ARG A 224 4.54 -3.67 -0.49
CA ARG A 224 3.42 -2.73 -0.59
C ARG A 224 2.69 -2.87 -1.92
N HIS A 225 1.37 -2.93 -1.84
CA HIS A 225 0.51 -3.06 -3.00
C HIS A 225 -0.64 -2.04 -2.89
N PRO A 226 -0.36 -0.75 -3.15
CA PRO A 226 -1.40 0.27 -3.08
C PRO A 226 -2.49 -0.01 -4.12
N LEU A 227 -3.72 0.34 -3.78
CA LEU A 227 -4.86 0.29 -4.70
C LEU A 227 -4.86 1.50 -5.61
N TYR A 228 -4.56 2.68 -5.06
CA TYR A 228 -4.39 3.89 -5.83
C TYR A 228 -3.37 4.83 -5.20
N LEU A 229 -2.88 5.74 -6.03
CA LEU A 229 -2.05 6.88 -5.69
C LEU A 229 -2.79 8.15 -6.07
N GLN A 230 -2.85 9.10 -5.15
CA GLN A 230 -3.49 10.38 -5.35
C GLN A 230 -2.47 11.49 -5.08
N VAL A 231 -2.33 12.41 -6.03
CA VAL A 231 -1.47 13.59 -5.90
C VAL A 231 -2.37 14.81 -5.73
N SER A 232 -2.22 15.49 -4.60
CA SER A 232 -3.05 16.65 -4.26
C SER A 232 -2.75 17.84 -5.17
N GLY A 233 -3.78 18.63 -5.50
CA GLY A 233 -3.66 19.85 -6.29
C GLY A 233 -2.93 21.02 -5.57
N ASP A 234 -2.64 20.90 -4.26
CA ASP A 234 -1.90 21.90 -3.48
C ASP A 234 -0.37 21.77 -3.60
N GLN A 235 0.09 21.24 -4.73
CA GLN A 235 1.51 21.11 -5.05
C GLN A 235 2.19 22.47 -5.12
N VAL A 236 3.41 22.54 -4.61
CA VAL A 236 4.23 23.73 -4.68
C VAL A 236 5.50 23.43 -5.44
N LEU A 237 5.81 24.27 -6.40
CA LEU A 237 7.08 24.29 -7.09
C LEU A 237 7.72 25.66 -6.86
N GLU A 238 8.89 25.68 -6.26
CA GLU A 238 9.68 26.88 -6.09
C GLU A 238 10.88 26.83 -7.04
N LEU A 239 10.99 27.83 -7.90
CA LEU A 239 12.15 28.00 -8.76
C LEU A 239 13.22 28.82 -8.06
N THR A 240 14.45 28.39 -8.13
CA THR A 240 15.62 29.13 -7.67
C THR A 240 16.37 29.67 -8.88
N HIS A 241 16.57 30.97 -8.91
CA HIS A 241 17.36 31.67 -9.90
C HIS A 241 18.58 32.29 -9.23
N SER A 242 19.74 32.05 -9.80
CA SER A 242 20.98 32.70 -9.41
C SER A 242 21.38 33.68 -10.50
N LYS A 243 21.17 34.96 -10.25
CA LYS A 243 21.65 36.02 -11.13
C LYS A 243 22.45 37.02 -10.31
N ASP A 244 23.67 37.30 -10.74
CA ASP A 244 24.57 38.33 -10.13
C ASP A 244 24.76 38.13 -8.59
N GLN A 245 24.97 36.87 -8.14
CA GLN A 245 25.12 36.47 -6.73
C GLN A 245 23.85 36.65 -5.88
N ARG A 246 22.71 36.99 -6.47
CA ARG A 246 21.42 37.05 -5.79
C ARG A 246 20.61 35.80 -6.10
N VAL A 247 20.21 35.09 -5.05
CA VAL A 247 19.31 33.96 -5.14
C VAL A 247 17.88 34.47 -4.97
N THR A 248 17.05 34.31 -5.97
CA THR A 248 15.62 34.64 -5.91
C THR A 248 14.81 33.37 -6.00
N LYS A 249 13.79 33.25 -5.16
CA LYS A 249 12.83 32.14 -5.20
C LYS A 249 11.50 32.63 -5.76
N SER A 250 10.96 31.91 -6.72
CA SER A 250 9.65 32.17 -7.30
C SER A 250 8.77 30.96 -7.16
N ARG A 251 7.62 31.12 -6.51
CA ARG A 251 6.61 30.05 -6.42
C ARG A 251 5.81 30.01 -7.71
N LEU A 252 5.71 28.82 -8.30
CA LEU A 252 4.91 28.61 -9.51
C LEU A 252 3.49 28.22 -9.15
N THR A 253 2.56 28.63 -10.00
CA THR A 253 1.16 28.20 -9.94
C THR A 253 1.00 26.91 -10.73
N PRO A 254 0.36 25.88 -10.17
CA PRO A 254 0.02 24.68 -10.92
C PRO A 254 -0.83 25.03 -12.16
N PHE A 255 -0.65 24.29 -13.24
CA PHE A 255 -1.46 24.48 -14.45
C PHE A 255 -2.96 24.25 -14.18
N SER A 256 -3.26 23.29 -13.33
CA SER A 256 -4.61 22.98 -12.84
C SER A 256 -4.58 22.86 -11.32
N PRO A 257 -4.73 23.97 -10.57
CA PRO A 257 -4.58 23.97 -9.11
C PRO A 257 -5.60 23.07 -8.38
N ASP A 258 -6.77 22.89 -8.98
CA ASP A 258 -7.84 22.04 -8.42
C ASP A 258 -7.81 20.60 -8.94
N ALA A 259 -6.86 20.27 -9.83
CA ALA A 259 -6.75 18.95 -10.38
C ALA A 259 -6.18 17.97 -9.35
N LEU A 260 -7.00 17.03 -8.97
CA LEU A 260 -6.59 15.85 -8.23
C LEU A 260 -6.14 14.80 -9.25
N ILE A 261 -4.87 14.40 -9.19
CA ILE A 261 -4.38 13.29 -10.00
C ILE A 261 -4.63 12.02 -9.20
N GLU A 262 -5.52 11.17 -9.68
CA GLU A 262 -5.77 9.86 -9.11
C GLU A 262 -5.36 8.79 -10.12
N LEU A 263 -4.46 7.90 -9.70
CA LEU A 263 -3.94 6.82 -10.52
C LEU A 263 -4.29 5.49 -9.85
N PRO A 264 -5.04 4.62 -10.52
CA PRO A 264 -5.21 3.26 -10.07
C PRO A 264 -3.85 2.55 -10.12
N CYS A 265 -3.42 2.02 -9.00
CA CYS A 265 -2.26 1.17 -8.92
C CYS A 265 -2.73 -0.27 -9.16
N HIS A 266 -2.84 -0.67 -10.43
CA HIS A 266 -3.23 -2.03 -10.75
C HIS A 266 -2.38 -3.04 -10.01
N LEU A 267 -2.97 -4.17 -9.67
CA LEU A 267 -2.42 -5.31 -8.91
C LEU A 267 -0.98 -5.71 -9.22
N GLN A 268 -0.42 -5.18 -10.29
CA GLN A 268 0.83 -5.64 -10.86
C GLN A 268 1.90 -4.55 -10.93
N LEU A 269 1.54 -3.26 -10.71
CA LEU A 269 2.49 -2.19 -10.85
C LEU A 269 3.00 -1.73 -9.48
N ILE A 270 4.23 -2.11 -9.16
CA ILE A 270 4.95 -1.57 -7.99
C ILE A 270 5.55 -0.18 -8.28
N SER A 271 5.22 0.42 -9.43
CA SER A 271 5.88 1.63 -9.90
C SER A 271 5.01 2.46 -10.87
N PRO A 272 3.88 3.04 -10.39
CA PRO A 272 3.05 3.91 -11.21
C PRO A 272 3.74 5.22 -11.56
N GLU A 273 3.56 5.66 -12.81
CA GLU A 273 4.05 6.94 -13.32
C GLU A 273 2.93 7.99 -13.31
N PHE A 274 3.24 9.21 -12.93
CA PHE A 274 2.34 10.35 -12.98
C PHE A 274 3.04 11.62 -13.42
N ARG A 275 2.25 12.62 -13.87
CA ARG A 275 2.75 13.87 -14.41
C ARG A 275 2.17 15.03 -13.62
N VAL A 276 3.02 16.02 -13.36
CA VAL A 276 2.62 17.28 -12.73
C VAL A 276 3.08 18.44 -13.61
N ASP A 277 2.17 19.38 -13.82
CA ASP A 277 2.34 20.44 -14.78
C ASP A 277 2.25 21.82 -14.10
N TRP A 278 3.15 22.74 -14.44
CA TRP A 278 3.16 24.12 -13.98
C TRP A 278 3.33 25.09 -15.12
N LEU A 279 2.91 26.34 -14.89
CA LEU A 279 3.19 27.46 -15.79
C LEU A 279 4.48 28.15 -15.35
N ILE A 280 5.43 28.27 -16.25
CA ILE A 280 6.67 29.00 -16.04
C ILE A 280 6.73 30.21 -16.99
N PRO A 281 7.03 31.46 -16.51
CA PRO A 281 7.25 32.58 -17.38
C PRO A 281 8.40 32.31 -18.36
N LYS A 282 8.22 32.68 -19.63
CA LYS A 282 9.23 32.44 -20.69
C LYS A 282 10.57 33.14 -20.45
N ASP A 283 10.55 34.28 -19.76
CA ASP A 283 11.74 35.06 -19.41
C ASP A 283 12.56 34.44 -18.26
N LYS A 284 12.03 33.40 -17.60
CA LYS A 284 12.70 32.76 -16.45
C LYS A 284 13.39 31.49 -16.86
N HIS A 285 14.69 31.44 -16.57
CA HIS A 285 15.52 30.23 -16.71
C HIS A 285 16.04 29.83 -15.33
N PRO A 286 15.34 28.96 -14.62
CA PRO A 286 15.77 28.55 -13.29
C PRO A 286 16.99 27.61 -13.34
N ASP A 287 17.89 27.76 -12.39
CA ASP A 287 19.04 26.85 -12.22
C ASP A 287 18.62 25.58 -11.50
N SER A 288 17.71 25.70 -10.53
CA SER A 288 17.19 24.57 -9.76
C SER A 288 15.74 24.80 -9.36
N LEU A 289 15.08 23.73 -8.98
CA LEU A 289 13.73 23.76 -8.45
C LEU A 289 13.59 22.95 -7.17
N ASP A 290 12.76 23.45 -6.27
CA ASP A 290 12.33 22.75 -5.08
C ASP A 290 10.88 22.25 -5.30
N LEU A 291 10.70 20.94 -5.33
CA LEU A 291 9.42 20.29 -5.56
C LEU A 291 8.80 19.83 -4.23
N TYR A 292 7.57 20.26 -3.98
CA TYR A 292 6.79 19.85 -2.80
C TYR A 292 5.50 19.20 -3.27
N LEU A 293 5.36 17.91 -3.03
CA LEU A 293 4.17 17.14 -3.39
C LEU A 293 3.56 16.51 -2.14
N ARG A 294 2.24 16.54 -2.07
CA ARG A 294 1.48 15.75 -1.11
C ARG A 294 0.86 14.56 -1.84
N ILE A 295 1.31 13.37 -1.48
CA ILE A 295 0.90 12.13 -2.12
C ILE A 295 0.16 11.28 -1.09
N ARG A 296 -1.00 10.77 -1.48
CA ARG A 296 -1.81 9.83 -0.70
C ARG A 296 -1.82 8.49 -1.40
N THR A 297 -1.67 7.40 -0.65
CA THR A 297 -1.85 6.04 -1.16
C THR A 297 -2.84 5.29 -0.29
N LEU A 298 -3.72 4.52 -0.92
CA LEU A 298 -4.63 3.62 -0.24
C LEU A 298 -4.16 2.18 -0.42
N GLU A 299 -4.09 1.44 0.65
CA GLU A 299 -3.69 0.02 0.63
C GLU A 299 -4.77 -0.86 1.26
N ALA A 300 -4.99 -2.00 0.61
CA ALA A 300 -5.87 -3.04 1.13
C ALA A 300 -5.09 -3.94 2.10
N LEU A 301 -5.63 -4.12 3.28
CA LEU A 301 -5.04 -4.93 4.35
C LEU A 301 -5.98 -6.04 4.78
N ASP A 302 -5.41 -7.07 5.41
CA ASP A 302 -6.13 -8.12 6.11
C ASP A 302 -7.25 -8.75 5.27
N HIS A 303 -6.86 -9.58 4.30
CA HIS A 303 -7.79 -10.35 3.48
C HIS A 303 -8.39 -11.49 4.31
N GLN A 304 -9.73 -11.54 4.39
CA GLN A 304 -10.47 -12.53 5.13
C GLN A 304 -11.43 -13.30 4.22
N ASP A 305 -11.67 -14.57 4.57
CA ASP A 305 -12.65 -15.41 3.89
C ASP A 305 -14.02 -15.24 4.55
N PHE A 306 -15.01 -14.89 3.75
CA PHE A 306 -16.43 -14.92 4.09
C PHE A 306 -17.01 -16.23 3.54
N VAL A 307 -17.43 -17.12 4.43
CA VAL A 307 -17.86 -18.47 4.08
C VAL A 307 -19.37 -18.59 4.20
N PHE A 308 -20.05 -18.93 3.11
CA PHE A 308 -21.50 -19.13 3.05
C PHE A 308 -21.79 -20.58 2.69
N ASP A 309 -22.37 -21.33 3.63
CA ASP A 309 -22.73 -22.75 3.51
C ASP A 309 -24.24 -23.01 3.60
N ASP A 310 -25.02 -22.04 4.06
CA ASP A 310 -26.48 -22.13 4.08
C ASP A 310 -27.08 -21.67 2.75
N TRP A 311 -27.30 -22.64 1.85
CA TRP A 311 -27.90 -22.39 0.53
C TRP A 311 -29.42 -22.23 0.57
N SER A 312 -30.07 -22.59 1.67
CA SER A 312 -31.52 -22.51 1.84
C SER A 312 -31.99 -21.09 2.20
N ALA A 313 -31.18 -20.34 2.90
CA ALA A 313 -31.51 -18.99 3.28
C ALA A 313 -31.51 -18.04 2.05
N PRO A 314 -32.53 -17.21 1.87
CA PRO A 314 -32.62 -16.30 0.74
C PRO A 314 -31.56 -15.19 0.82
N ARG A 315 -31.09 -14.87 2.03
CA ARG A 315 -30.09 -13.83 2.31
C ARG A 315 -29.28 -14.16 3.55
N VAL A 316 -27.94 -14.07 3.45
CA VAL A 316 -27.04 -14.27 4.57
C VAL A 316 -26.01 -13.14 4.60
N SER A 317 -25.87 -12.48 5.73
CA SER A 317 -24.91 -11.37 5.91
C SER A 317 -23.85 -11.75 6.92
N GLN A 318 -22.61 -11.44 6.60
CA GLN A 318 -21.47 -11.60 7.50
C GLN A 318 -20.67 -10.30 7.59
N ARG A 319 -20.09 -10.02 8.76
CA ARG A 319 -19.26 -8.85 8.98
C ARG A 319 -17.90 -9.26 9.51
N GLN A 320 -16.84 -8.74 8.86
CA GLN A 320 -15.47 -8.87 9.32
C GLN A 320 -14.75 -7.52 9.09
N GLY A 321 -14.14 -6.98 10.15
CA GLY A 321 -13.50 -5.66 10.09
C GLY A 321 -14.47 -4.57 9.62
N LEU A 322 -14.05 -3.85 8.58
CA LEU A 322 -14.83 -2.78 7.94
C LEU A 322 -15.78 -3.29 6.85
N ALA A 323 -15.67 -4.56 6.47
CA ALA A 323 -16.46 -5.16 5.41
C ALA A 323 -17.71 -5.87 5.95
N VAL A 324 -18.85 -5.62 5.31
CA VAL A 324 -20.08 -6.42 5.43
C VAL A 324 -20.35 -7.03 4.08
N VAL A 325 -20.40 -8.35 4.03
CA VAL A 325 -20.70 -9.10 2.82
C VAL A 325 -22.04 -9.80 2.98
N THR A 326 -22.92 -9.56 2.05
CA THR A 326 -24.22 -10.18 2.00
C THR A 326 -24.33 -11.02 0.76
N ARG A 327 -24.56 -12.31 0.92
CA ARG A 327 -25.02 -13.17 -0.14
C ARG A 327 -26.55 -12.98 -0.26
N GLU A 328 -26.95 -12.47 -1.38
CA GLU A 328 -28.36 -12.31 -1.72
C GLU A 328 -28.87 -13.57 -2.45
N LYS A 329 -29.76 -13.40 -3.39
CA LYS A 329 -30.43 -14.47 -4.13
C LYS A 329 -29.43 -15.31 -4.94
N ILE A 330 -29.63 -16.62 -4.88
CA ILE A 330 -28.97 -17.61 -5.74
C ILE A 330 -29.95 -17.99 -6.86
N SER A 331 -29.42 -18.10 -8.06
CA SER A 331 -30.16 -18.65 -9.20
C SER A 331 -29.43 -19.90 -9.69
N LEU A 332 -30.17 -20.98 -9.77
CA LEU A 332 -29.67 -22.26 -10.30
C LEU A 332 -30.34 -22.52 -11.65
N ASP A 333 -29.54 -22.68 -12.67
CA ASP A 333 -29.98 -23.18 -13.95
C ASP A 333 -29.38 -24.57 -14.24
N LYS A 334 -29.55 -25.07 -15.47
CA LYS A 334 -29.10 -26.41 -15.85
C LYS A 334 -27.56 -26.53 -15.73
N ASP A 335 -26.83 -25.50 -16.14
CA ASP A 335 -25.40 -25.54 -16.35
C ASP A 335 -24.62 -24.61 -15.39
N ASN A 336 -25.32 -23.70 -14.69
CA ASN A 336 -24.71 -22.65 -13.92
C ASN A 336 -25.34 -22.40 -12.56
N VAL A 337 -24.53 -21.86 -11.66
CA VAL A 337 -24.91 -21.28 -10.38
C VAL A 337 -24.59 -19.80 -10.41
N SER A 338 -25.58 -18.94 -10.33
CA SER A 338 -25.40 -17.48 -10.25
C SER A 338 -25.67 -16.98 -8.84
N VAL A 339 -24.72 -16.21 -8.29
CA VAL A 339 -24.77 -15.68 -6.93
C VAL A 339 -24.63 -14.17 -6.95
N LEU A 340 -25.56 -13.45 -6.32
CA LEU A 340 -25.48 -12.02 -6.14
C LEU A 340 -24.85 -11.72 -4.76
N MET A 341 -23.71 -11.04 -4.77
CA MET A 341 -22.99 -10.61 -3.59
C MET A 341 -23.10 -9.11 -3.45
N VAL A 342 -23.49 -8.63 -2.28
CA VAL A 342 -23.48 -7.21 -1.92
C VAL A 342 -22.39 -6.98 -0.89
N VAL A 343 -21.47 -6.12 -1.23
CA VAL A 343 -20.35 -5.76 -0.37
C VAL A 343 -20.49 -4.30 0.07
N LEU A 344 -20.46 -4.07 1.36
CA LEU A 344 -20.45 -2.76 1.98
C LEU A 344 -19.14 -2.61 2.76
N HIS A 345 -18.36 -1.58 2.44
CA HIS A 345 -17.23 -1.15 3.27
C HIS A 345 -17.63 0.11 4.03
N SER A 346 -17.55 0.05 5.37
CA SER A 346 -17.85 1.19 6.23
C SER A 346 -16.57 1.74 6.83
N GLU A 347 -16.19 2.95 6.45
CA GLU A 347 -15.21 3.75 7.18
C GLU A 347 -15.88 4.87 7.97
N ARG A 348 -15.24 5.30 9.06
CA ARG A 348 -15.72 6.46 9.82
C ARG A 348 -15.43 7.71 8.99
N GLY A 349 -16.43 8.18 8.24
CA GLY A 349 -16.51 9.57 7.83
C GLY A 349 -16.33 9.92 6.36
N ALA A 350 -15.97 9.00 5.47
CA ALA A 350 -16.02 9.27 4.04
C ALA A 350 -16.34 8.01 3.23
N PRO A 351 -17.20 8.08 2.23
CA PRO A 351 -17.33 7.02 1.24
C PRO A 351 -16.01 6.92 0.48
N PHE A 352 -15.55 5.71 0.24
CA PHE A 352 -14.45 5.47 -0.69
C PHE A 352 -14.96 5.71 -2.11
N GLU A 353 -14.62 6.82 -2.71
CA GLU A 353 -14.98 7.08 -4.11
C GLU A 353 -14.27 6.11 -5.09
N SER A 354 -13.14 5.55 -4.70
CA SER A 354 -12.32 4.65 -5.52
C SER A 354 -12.53 3.16 -5.22
N HIS A 355 -13.70 2.73 -4.80
CA HIS A 355 -14.03 1.31 -4.54
C HIS A 355 -13.77 0.37 -5.71
N ARG A 356 -13.60 0.92 -6.90
CA ARG A 356 -13.47 0.14 -8.13
C ARG A 356 -12.26 -0.78 -8.14
N GLU A 357 -11.16 -0.34 -7.55
CA GLU A 357 -9.88 -1.04 -7.64
C GLU A 357 -9.72 -2.17 -6.62
N TRP A 358 -10.37 -2.09 -5.45
CA TRP A 358 -10.27 -3.15 -4.45
C TRP A 358 -10.92 -4.45 -4.90
N MET A 359 -11.89 -4.39 -5.83
CA MET A 359 -12.53 -5.59 -6.38
C MET A 359 -11.53 -6.49 -7.10
N SER A 360 -10.47 -5.92 -7.67
CA SER A 360 -9.38 -6.67 -8.27
C SER A 360 -8.57 -7.49 -7.25
N LYS A 361 -8.69 -7.18 -5.97
CA LYS A 361 -8.05 -7.88 -4.84
C LYS A 361 -8.95 -8.95 -4.22
N THR A 362 -10.16 -9.14 -4.75
CA THR A 362 -11.07 -10.14 -4.24
C THR A 362 -10.94 -11.45 -5.00
N LYS A 363 -11.20 -12.55 -4.29
CA LYS A 363 -11.29 -13.88 -4.89
C LYS A 363 -12.57 -14.53 -4.42
N ILE A 364 -13.29 -15.16 -5.32
CA ILE A 364 -14.49 -15.91 -4.98
C ILE A 364 -14.41 -17.30 -5.60
N ARG A 365 -14.86 -18.32 -4.85
CA ARG A 365 -14.85 -19.70 -5.29
C ARG A 365 -15.94 -20.50 -4.59
N LEU A 366 -16.38 -21.57 -5.25
CA LEU A 366 -17.09 -22.67 -4.61
C LEU A 366 -16.06 -23.71 -4.16
N SER A 367 -16.25 -24.31 -2.98
CA SER A 367 -15.38 -25.38 -2.48
C SER A 367 -16.19 -26.40 -1.71
N ASP A 368 -15.95 -27.69 -1.97
CA ASP A 368 -16.46 -28.81 -1.15
C ASP A 368 -15.42 -29.32 -0.14
N GLY A 369 -14.24 -28.65 -0.06
CA GLY A 369 -13.11 -29.03 0.77
C GLY A 369 -12.06 -29.87 0.05
N THR A 370 -12.39 -30.47 -1.11
CA THR A 370 -11.48 -31.26 -1.95
C THR A 370 -11.27 -30.61 -3.32
N GLN A 371 -12.30 -29.97 -3.86
CA GLN A 371 -12.30 -29.31 -5.14
C GLN A 371 -12.67 -27.84 -4.99
N GLU A 372 -12.19 -27.02 -5.91
CA GLU A 372 -12.53 -25.61 -6.02
C GLU A 372 -12.99 -25.28 -7.44
N ILE A 373 -14.08 -24.52 -7.54
CA ILE A 373 -14.63 -24.02 -8.80
C ILE A 373 -14.56 -22.50 -8.79
N SER A 374 -13.88 -21.95 -9.78
CA SER A 374 -13.82 -20.49 -9.99
C SER A 374 -14.99 -20.02 -10.86
N PRO A 375 -15.34 -18.73 -10.81
CA PRO A 375 -16.34 -18.17 -11.74
C PRO A 375 -15.96 -18.39 -13.20
N SER A 376 -16.97 -18.55 -14.06
CA SER A 376 -16.80 -18.73 -15.51
C SER A 376 -16.27 -17.50 -16.24
N GLY A 377 -16.29 -16.33 -15.58
CA GLY A 377 -15.85 -15.07 -16.14
C GLY A 377 -15.77 -13.97 -15.09
N PRO A 378 -15.51 -12.72 -15.51
CA PRO A 378 -15.50 -11.57 -14.60
C PRO A 378 -16.86 -11.33 -13.97
N ALA A 379 -16.87 -10.72 -12.77
CA ALA A 379 -18.09 -10.34 -12.09
C ALA A 379 -18.91 -9.33 -12.91
N GLU A 380 -20.20 -9.54 -13.01
CA GLU A 380 -21.13 -8.53 -13.52
C GLU A 380 -21.45 -7.52 -12.40
N LYS A 381 -21.19 -6.25 -12.66
CA LYS A 381 -21.53 -5.17 -11.73
C LYS A 381 -23.03 -4.86 -11.87
N VAL A 382 -23.80 -5.12 -10.81
CA VAL A 382 -25.26 -4.89 -10.78
C VAL A 382 -25.60 -3.53 -10.17
N LEU A 383 -24.87 -3.13 -9.13
CA LEU A 383 -25.06 -1.85 -8.45
C LEU A 383 -23.71 -1.33 -7.97
N GLU A 384 -23.56 -0.01 -8.07
CA GLU A 384 -22.48 0.73 -7.44
C GLU A 384 -23.08 2.00 -6.82
N ALA A 385 -22.92 2.14 -5.51
CA ALA A 385 -23.31 3.30 -4.74
C ALA A 385 -22.26 3.54 -3.67
N ASP A 386 -22.29 4.71 -3.03
CA ASP A 386 -21.31 5.07 -2.01
C ASP A 386 -21.16 3.98 -0.96
N GLY A 387 -19.96 3.40 -0.89
CA GLY A 387 -19.60 2.32 0.04
C GLY A 387 -20.23 0.96 -0.25
N THR A 388 -21.11 0.84 -1.25
CA THR A 388 -21.82 -0.42 -1.55
C THR A 388 -21.61 -0.82 -2.99
N THR A 389 -21.28 -2.08 -3.21
CA THR A 389 -21.16 -2.66 -4.56
C THR A 389 -21.90 -4.00 -4.59
N ALA A 390 -22.75 -4.19 -5.59
CA ALA A 390 -23.40 -5.47 -5.86
C ALA A 390 -22.81 -6.11 -7.11
N LEU A 391 -22.32 -7.33 -6.95
CA LEU A 391 -21.62 -8.11 -7.95
C LEU A 391 -22.34 -9.44 -8.16
N ARG A 392 -22.58 -9.81 -9.42
CA ARG A 392 -23.07 -11.13 -9.78
C ARG A 392 -21.92 -11.98 -10.30
N PHE A 393 -21.77 -13.16 -9.71
CA PHE A 393 -20.81 -14.16 -10.11
C PHE A 393 -21.55 -15.38 -10.67
N THR A 394 -21.05 -15.91 -11.77
CA THR A 394 -21.59 -17.12 -12.41
C THR A 394 -20.53 -18.21 -12.36
N PHE A 395 -20.88 -19.36 -11.81
CA PHE A 395 -20.01 -20.53 -11.71
C PHE A 395 -20.55 -21.65 -12.58
N PRO A 396 -19.71 -22.54 -13.12
CA PRO A 396 -20.13 -23.83 -13.62
C PRO A 396 -20.86 -24.57 -12.50
N ARG A 397 -21.94 -25.27 -12.88
CA ARG A 397 -22.70 -26.07 -11.90
C ARG A 397 -21.84 -27.25 -11.45
N PRO A 398 -21.67 -27.49 -10.15
CA PRO A 398 -21.02 -28.69 -9.65
C PRO A 398 -21.77 -29.96 -10.01
N ASP A 399 -21.08 -31.06 -10.21
CA ASP A 399 -21.68 -32.38 -10.44
C ASP A 399 -22.41 -32.90 -9.21
N SER A 400 -21.92 -32.56 -7.99
CA SER A 400 -22.54 -32.88 -6.72
C SER A 400 -23.56 -31.82 -6.31
N PRO A 401 -24.50 -32.13 -5.39
CA PRO A 401 -25.51 -31.18 -4.95
C PRO A 401 -24.87 -29.91 -4.33
N ILE A 402 -25.38 -28.74 -4.72
CA ILE A 402 -24.83 -27.45 -4.30
C ILE A 402 -24.79 -27.29 -2.76
N LYS A 403 -25.66 -27.95 -2.02
CA LYS A 403 -25.68 -27.96 -0.56
C LYS A 403 -24.41 -28.52 0.08
N ASP A 404 -23.62 -29.30 -0.66
CA ASP A 404 -22.38 -29.92 -0.20
C ASP A 404 -21.19 -28.97 -0.45
N TRP A 405 -21.41 -27.84 -1.08
CA TRP A 405 -20.41 -26.81 -1.39
C TRP A 405 -20.55 -25.60 -0.48
N LYS A 406 -19.43 -24.89 -0.29
CA LYS A 406 -19.35 -23.60 0.39
C LYS A 406 -18.99 -22.54 -0.63
N LEU A 407 -19.64 -21.40 -0.57
CA LEU A 407 -19.21 -20.21 -1.28
C LEU A 407 -18.21 -19.46 -0.39
N ILE A 408 -17.00 -19.32 -0.85
CA ILE A 408 -15.92 -18.62 -0.14
C ILE A 408 -15.59 -17.34 -0.90
N TYR A 409 -15.81 -16.19 -0.26
CA TYR A 409 -15.50 -14.89 -0.83
C TYR A 409 -14.42 -14.22 -0.01
N GLN A 410 -13.22 -14.13 -0.56
CA GLN A 410 -12.07 -13.48 0.07
C GLN A 410 -11.98 -12.03 -0.39
N LEU A 411 -11.91 -11.11 0.56
CA LEU A 411 -11.75 -9.68 0.28
C LEU A 411 -11.01 -8.96 1.42
N PRO A 412 -10.44 -7.77 1.15
CA PRO A 412 -9.83 -6.96 2.19
C PRO A 412 -10.88 -6.50 3.19
N THR A 413 -10.55 -6.61 4.47
CA THR A 413 -11.42 -6.19 5.57
C THR A 413 -11.00 -4.87 6.20
N HIS A 414 -9.79 -4.41 5.89
CA HIS A 414 -9.26 -3.13 6.32
C HIS A 414 -8.56 -2.42 5.16
N PHE A 415 -8.60 -1.08 5.22
CA PHE A 415 -7.84 -0.22 4.32
C PHE A 415 -6.98 0.71 5.16
N LYS A 416 -5.82 1.07 4.65
CA LYS A 416 -4.94 2.05 5.27
C LYS A 416 -4.56 3.11 4.26
N GLU A 417 -4.80 4.33 4.65
CA GLU A 417 -4.34 5.50 3.93
C GLU A 417 -2.98 5.95 4.47
N PHE A 418 -2.07 6.21 3.55
CA PHE A 418 -0.79 6.84 3.85
C PHE A 418 -0.73 8.17 3.14
N GLN A 419 -0.41 9.22 3.87
CA GLN A 419 -0.14 10.53 3.32
C GLN A 419 1.33 10.85 3.53
N LYS A 420 1.99 11.29 2.46
CA LYS A 420 3.40 11.69 2.49
C LYS A 420 3.60 13.03 1.81
N SER A 421 4.43 13.87 2.40
CA SER A 421 4.99 15.03 1.74
C SER A 421 6.32 14.64 1.11
N VAL A 422 6.47 14.95 -0.15
CA VAL A 422 7.70 14.71 -0.92
C VAL A 422 8.35 16.05 -1.16
N VAL A 423 9.61 16.16 -0.76
CA VAL A 423 10.42 17.37 -1.00
C VAL A 423 11.69 16.96 -1.72
N SER A 424 11.98 17.60 -2.82
CA SER A 424 13.21 17.35 -3.58
C SER A 424 13.74 18.64 -4.19
N GLN A 425 15.04 18.84 -4.09
CA GLN A 425 15.76 19.84 -4.83
C GLN A 425 16.34 19.25 -6.11
N ILE A 426 16.03 19.83 -7.24
CA ILE A 426 16.40 19.32 -8.56
C ILE A 426 17.24 20.38 -9.26
N ASP A 427 18.47 20.00 -9.66
CA ASP A 427 19.32 20.81 -10.53
C ASP A 427 18.84 20.66 -11.98
N LEU A 428 18.35 21.74 -12.57
CA LEU A 428 17.79 21.72 -13.93
C LEU A 428 18.84 21.71 -15.03
N LYS A 429 20.08 22.13 -14.76
CA LYS A 429 21.14 22.11 -15.76
C LYS A 429 21.37 20.71 -16.30
N ILE A 430 21.34 19.70 -15.42
CA ILE A 430 21.53 18.30 -15.77
C ILE A 430 20.42 17.78 -16.72
N TRP A 431 19.21 18.37 -16.66
CA TRP A 431 18.06 17.87 -17.40
C TRP A 431 17.80 18.59 -18.73
N LEU A 432 18.06 19.90 -18.77
CA LEU A 432 17.74 20.73 -19.94
C LEU A 432 18.81 20.66 -21.03
N ASP A 433 20.07 20.39 -20.70
CA ASP A 433 21.14 20.22 -21.66
C ASP A 433 20.97 18.96 -22.55
N GLN A 434 20.15 18.00 -22.12
CA GLN A 434 19.88 16.77 -22.88
C GLN A 434 18.79 16.90 -23.95
N GLU A 435 17.94 17.93 -23.91
CA GLU A 435 16.92 18.18 -24.96
C GLU A 435 17.49 18.88 -26.19
N SER A 436 18.68 19.47 -26.10
CA SER A 436 19.34 20.14 -27.24
C SER A 436 20.02 19.17 -28.21
N ASP A 437 20.21 17.90 -27.82
CA ASP A 437 20.92 16.90 -28.63
C ASP A 437 19.99 15.86 -29.33
N ASN A 438 18.67 16.03 -29.27
CA ASN A 438 17.66 15.25 -29.98
C ASN A 438 16.75 16.17 -30.79
#